data_c72a08304f6dc5b829c4ab86b45d50e9
#
_entry.id   c72a08304f6dc5b829c4ab86b45d50e9
#
_cell.length_a   1.000
_cell.length_b   1.000
_cell.length_c   1.000
_cell.angle_alpha   90.00
_cell.angle_beta   90.00
_cell.angle_gamma   90.00
#
_symmetry.space_group_name_H-M   'P 1'
#
loop_
_entity.id
_entity.type
_entity.pdbx_description
1 polymer ?
#
loop_
_entity_poly.entity_id
_entity_poly.type
_entity_poly.pdbx_seq_one_letter_code
_entity_poly.pdbx_strand_id
1 'polypeptide(L)'
;MYKKVAIVGRGIGFEDAPDHGEVWGVNHIILKKKSVNRIFAMHSRQVIDSYGPTKATALYAKNNKIPFVTLEVREDIPTSEAYPLKEIIKTFRDYFSNSICYMIAYALYYGVESLDLYGVNMIGEYKRKKCVEYW
;
A
#
# COMPACT_ATOMS: atom_id res chain seq x y z
N MET A 1 9.87 10.38 -10.10
CA MET A 1 9.94 9.09 -9.37
C MET A 1 9.77 7.92 -10.34
N TYR A 2 8.82 7.03 -10.18
CA TYR A 2 8.69 5.85 -11.03
C TYR A 2 7.76 6.11 -12.20
N LYS A 3 8.09 5.55 -13.38
CA LYS A 3 7.22 5.64 -14.54
C LYS A 3 5.97 4.81 -14.40
N LYS A 4 6.14 3.56 -13.96
CA LYS A 4 5.07 2.58 -13.88
C LYS A 4 5.12 1.85 -12.55
N VAL A 5 3.97 1.73 -11.88
CA VAL A 5 3.84 1.03 -10.61
C VAL A 5 2.67 0.06 -10.70
N ALA A 6 2.87 -1.17 -10.23
CA ALA A 6 1.80 -2.13 -10.01
C ALA A 6 1.36 -2.05 -8.56
N ILE A 7 0.06 -1.89 -8.34
CA ILE A 7 -0.54 -1.89 -7.00
C ILE A 7 -1.25 -3.22 -6.81
N VAL A 8 -0.92 -3.93 -5.73
CA VAL A 8 -1.42 -5.27 -5.47
C VAL A 8 -2.26 -5.28 -4.20
N GLY A 9 -3.55 -5.54 -4.37
CA GLY A 9 -4.48 -5.78 -3.27
C GLY A 9 -4.57 -7.28 -2.96
N ARG A 10 -5.49 -7.63 -2.06
CA ARG A 10 -5.66 -9.02 -1.60
C ARG A 10 -6.76 -9.78 -2.30
N GLY A 11 -7.39 -9.18 -3.31
CA GLY A 11 -8.50 -9.79 -4.05
C GLY A 11 -8.04 -10.76 -5.13
N ILE A 12 -9.01 -11.27 -5.88
CA ILE A 12 -8.77 -12.17 -6.99
C ILE A 12 -7.89 -11.49 -8.03
N GLY A 13 -6.88 -12.19 -8.53
CA GLY A 13 -5.99 -11.68 -9.57
C GLY A 13 -4.68 -11.11 -9.05
N PHE A 14 -4.42 -11.12 -7.74
CA PHE A 14 -3.17 -10.62 -7.22
C PHE A 14 -1.96 -11.39 -7.75
N GLU A 15 -2.13 -12.67 -8.08
CA GLU A 15 -1.07 -13.52 -8.61
C GLU A 15 -0.56 -13.04 -9.96
N ASP A 16 -1.39 -12.32 -10.72
CA ASP A 16 -1.04 -11.83 -12.06
C ASP A 16 -0.12 -10.59 -12.01
N ALA A 17 0.12 -10.04 -10.82
CA ALA A 17 1.03 -8.93 -10.66
C ALA A 17 2.44 -9.31 -11.14
N PRO A 18 3.20 -8.35 -11.69
CA PRO A 18 4.53 -8.65 -12.24
C PRO A 18 5.51 -9.10 -11.17
N ASP A 19 6.52 -9.87 -11.59
CA ASP A 19 7.59 -10.33 -10.72
C ASP A 19 8.79 -9.37 -10.72
N HIS A 20 8.74 -8.31 -11.50
CA HIS A 20 9.80 -7.32 -11.65
C HIS A 20 9.25 -5.91 -11.62
N GLY A 21 10.13 -4.94 -11.38
CA GLY A 21 9.78 -3.53 -11.37
C GLY A 21 9.21 -3.08 -10.04
N GLU A 22 8.54 -1.92 -10.04
CA GLU A 22 7.92 -1.38 -8.83
C GLU A 22 6.56 -2.05 -8.59
N VAL A 23 6.50 -2.82 -7.54
CA VAL A 23 5.32 -3.60 -7.14
C VAL A 23 4.99 -3.23 -5.69
N TRP A 24 3.93 -2.48 -5.49
CA TRP A 24 3.52 -2.00 -4.17
C TRP A 24 2.34 -2.82 -3.66
N GLY A 25 2.44 -3.31 -2.45
CA GLY A 25 1.43 -4.18 -1.87
C GLY A 25 0.81 -3.62 -0.62
N VAL A 26 -0.43 -4.03 -0.37
CA VAL A 26 -1.20 -3.61 0.80
C VAL A 26 -1.12 -4.66 1.91
N ASN A 27 -0.89 -4.20 3.14
CA ASN A 27 -0.89 -5.04 4.34
C ASN A 27 0.00 -6.28 4.18
N HIS A 28 -0.55 -7.48 4.34
CA HIS A 28 0.23 -8.71 4.36
C HIS A 28 0.32 -9.44 3.00
N ILE A 29 -0.03 -8.77 1.90
CA ILE A 29 0.00 -9.43 0.58
C ILE A 29 1.41 -9.90 0.19
N ILE A 30 2.47 -9.24 0.67
CA ILE A 30 3.84 -9.65 0.40
C ILE A 30 4.14 -11.08 0.85
N LEU A 31 3.42 -11.58 1.85
CA LEU A 31 3.59 -12.96 2.31
C LEU A 31 3.13 -13.97 1.26
N LYS A 32 2.27 -13.57 0.33
CA LYS A 32 1.76 -14.38 -0.78
C LYS A 32 2.35 -13.99 -2.13
N LYS A 33 2.76 -12.72 -2.30
CA LYS A 33 3.36 -12.23 -3.55
C LYS A 33 4.70 -11.57 -3.21
N LYS A 34 5.77 -12.34 -3.31
CA LYS A 34 7.12 -11.91 -2.87
C LYS A 34 7.78 -10.87 -3.76
N SER A 35 7.22 -10.60 -4.94
CA SER A 35 7.70 -9.52 -5.81
C SER A 35 7.35 -8.12 -5.28
N VAL A 36 6.47 -8.01 -4.29
CA VAL A 36 6.15 -6.73 -3.65
C VAL A 36 7.42 -6.16 -3.03
N ASN A 37 7.74 -4.91 -3.39
CA ASN A 37 8.95 -4.23 -2.94
C ASN A 37 8.69 -2.91 -2.19
N ARG A 38 7.43 -2.60 -1.90
CA ARG A 38 7.03 -1.52 -1.00
C ARG A 38 5.70 -1.91 -0.38
N ILE A 39 5.62 -1.85 0.94
CA ILE A 39 4.44 -2.28 1.69
C ILE A 39 3.72 -1.06 2.24
N PHE A 40 2.40 -1.02 2.09
CA PHE A 40 1.54 0.02 2.68
C PHE A 40 0.65 -0.60 3.75
N ALA A 41 0.82 -0.15 4.98
CA ALA A 41 0.02 -0.59 6.12
C ALA A 41 -0.54 0.67 6.82
N MET A 42 -1.69 1.13 6.34
CA MET A 42 -2.30 2.40 6.78
C MET A 42 -3.09 2.21 8.06
N HIS A 43 -2.40 1.75 9.11
CA HIS A 43 -2.95 1.51 10.44
C HIS A 43 -1.98 1.99 11.51
N SER A 44 -2.48 2.13 12.74
CA SER A 44 -1.61 2.42 13.87
C SER A 44 -0.70 1.22 14.17
N ARG A 45 0.40 1.49 14.85
CA ARG A 45 1.31 0.43 15.32
C ARG A 45 0.56 -0.64 16.12
N GLN A 46 -0.33 -0.22 17.01
CA GLN A 46 -1.10 -1.13 17.85
C GLN A 46 -1.95 -2.09 17.01
N VAL A 47 -2.61 -1.57 15.97
CA VAL A 47 -3.43 -2.40 15.08
C VAL A 47 -2.56 -3.37 14.29
N ILE A 48 -1.44 -2.91 13.74
CA ILE A 48 -0.52 -3.76 12.99
C ILE A 48 0.00 -4.90 13.88
N ASP A 49 0.43 -4.59 15.09
CA ASP A 49 1.04 -5.56 15.99
C ASP A 49 0.02 -6.49 16.64
N SER A 50 -1.28 -6.18 16.60
CA SER A 50 -2.34 -7.00 17.19
C SER A 50 -2.88 -8.06 16.25
N TYR A 51 -2.58 -8.00 14.95
CA TYR A 51 -3.04 -8.97 13.96
C TYR A 51 -1.86 -9.76 13.42
N GLY A 52 -1.89 -11.08 13.58
CA GLY A 52 -0.77 -11.95 13.22
C GLY A 52 -0.16 -11.71 11.84
N PRO A 53 -0.95 -11.71 10.76
CA PRO A 53 -0.40 -11.48 9.40
C PRO A 53 0.26 -10.12 9.21
N THR A 54 -0.29 -9.04 9.77
CA THR A 54 0.34 -7.71 9.64
C THR A 54 1.58 -7.58 10.51
N LYS A 55 1.57 -8.20 11.70
CA LYS A 55 2.77 -8.26 12.55
C LYS A 55 3.89 -9.02 11.86
N ALA A 56 3.57 -10.16 11.23
CA ALA A 56 4.54 -10.93 10.46
C ALA A 56 5.09 -10.12 9.28
N THR A 57 4.25 -9.32 8.62
CA THR A 57 4.65 -8.46 7.52
C THR A 57 5.62 -7.37 7.99
N ALA A 58 5.35 -6.75 9.14
CA ALA A 58 6.26 -5.76 9.73
C ALA A 58 7.62 -6.37 10.01
N LEU A 59 7.65 -7.58 10.58
CA LEU A 59 8.89 -8.30 10.85
C LEU A 59 9.62 -8.67 9.55
N TYR A 60 8.89 -9.10 8.52
CA TYR A 60 9.45 -9.40 7.22
C TYR A 60 10.10 -8.15 6.59
N ALA A 61 9.43 -7.01 6.66
CA ALA A 61 9.96 -5.75 6.15
C ALA A 61 11.26 -5.36 6.85
N LYS A 62 11.30 -5.51 8.18
CA LYS A 62 12.50 -5.24 8.97
C LYS A 62 13.66 -6.16 8.55
N ASN A 63 13.41 -7.45 8.45
CA ASN A 63 14.46 -8.44 8.18
C ASN A 63 14.97 -8.39 6.74
N ASN A 64 14.13 -7.99 5.80
CA ASN A 64 14.45 -7.97 4.37
C ASN A 64 14.66 -6.56 3.83
N LYS A 65 14.66 -5.55 4.69
CA LYS A 65 14.88 -4.14 4.32
C LYS A 65 13.90 -3.65 3.24
N ILE A 66 12.64 -4.04 3.37
CA ILE A 66 11.58 -3.60 2.45
C ILE A 66 11.01 -2.27 2.95
N PRO A 67 10.86 -1.25 2.10
CA PRO A 67 10.16 -0.01 2.47
C PRO A 67 8.77 -0.30 3.02
N PHE A 68 8.46 0.28 4.18
CA PHE A 68 7.24 0.02 4.94
C PHE A 68 6.55 1.35 5.26
N VAL A 69 5.53 1.68 4.48
CA VAL A 69 4.80 2.96 4.58
C VAL A 69 3.65 2.80 5.56
N THR A 70 3.66 3.61 6.60
CA THR A 70 2.63 3.60 7.66
C THR A 70 2.17 5.01 7.94
N LEU A 71 1.23 5.16 8.88
CA LEU A 71 0.81 6.49 9.34
C LEU A 71 1.90 7.17 10.16
N GLU A 72 2.72 6.39 10.88
CA GLU A 72 3.80 6.89 11.72
C GLU A 72 5.08 6.10 11.48
N VAL A 73 6.21 6.77 11.50
CA VAL A 73 7.53 6.11 11.41
C VAL A 73 7.71 5.18 12.61
N ARG A 74 8.21 3.99 12.36
CA ARG A 74 8.53 3.00 13.40
C ARG A 74 10.05 2.90 13.57
N GLU A 75 10.52 3.22 14.75
CA GLU A 75 11.97 3.15 15.06
C GLU A 75 12.51 1.73 14.95
N ASP A 76 11.68 0.73 15.23
CA ASP A 76 12.07 -0.68 15.16
C ASP A 76 12.14 -1.21 13.73
N ILE A 77 11.67 -0.44 12.75
CA ILE A 77 11.75 -0.80 11.32
C ILE A 77 12.48 0.33 10.59
N PRO A 78 13.81 0.21 10.36
CA PRO A 78 14.59 1.29 9.75
C PRO A 78 14.11 1.74 8.37
N THR A 79 13.43 0.85 7.63
CA THR A 79 12.89 1.17 6.29
C THR A 79 11.47 1.73 6.35
N SER A 80 10.91 1.96 7.54
CA SER A 80 9.59 2.56 7.66
C SER A 80 9.62 4.04 7.27
N GLU A 81 8.53 4.49 6.66
CA GLU A 81 8.35 5.90 6.32
C GLU A 81 6.91 6.31 6.65
N ALA A 82 6.76 7.55 7.07
CA ALA A 82 5.43 8.10 7.32
C ALA A 82 4.76 8.48 6.00
N TYR A 83 3.51 8.08 5.85
CA TYR A 83 2.68 8.50 4.73
C TYR A 83 2.52 10.03 4.78
N PRO A 84 2.78 10.77 3.68
CA PRO A 84 2.70 12.22 3.68
C PRO A 84 1.24 12.72 3.59
N LEU A 85 0.43 12.37 4.59
CA LEU A 85 -1.02 12.59 4.58
C LEU A 85 -1.39 14.06 4.46
N LYS A 86 -0.74 14.93 5.25
CA LYS A 86 -1.06 16.37 5.24
C LYS A 86 -0.81 17.00 3.87
N GLU A 87 0.32 16.66 3.27
CA GLU A 87 0.71 17.18 1.96
C GLU A 87 -0.22 16.68 0.86
N ILE A 88 -0.63 15.42 0.93
CA ILE A 88 -1.54 14.81 -0.05
C ILE A 88 -2.93 15.42 0.07
N ILE A 89 -3.46 15.58 1.28
CA ILE A 89 -4.76 16.22 1.52
C ILE A 89 -4.74 17.67 1.01
N LYS A 90 -3.66 18.39 1.25
CA LYS A 90 -3.51 19.77 0.80
C LYS A 90 -3.47 19.87 -0.73
N THR A 91 -2.79 18.94 -1.40
CA THR A 91 -2.61 18.95 -2.85
C THR A 91 -3.85 18.44 -3.60
N PHE A 92 -4.47 17.42 -3.08
CA PHE A 92 -5.64 16.78 -3.72
C PHE A 92 -6.89 16.98 -2.88
N ARG A 93 -7.30 15.92 -2.15
CA ARG A 93 -8.49 15.93 -1.30
C ARG A 93 -8.38 14.85 -0.23
N ASP A 94 -9.25 14.95 0.77
CA ASP A 94 -9.37 13.97 1.83
C ASP A 94 -10.53 13.01 1.51
N TYR A 95 -10.27 12.02 0.66
CA TYR A 95 -11.25 10.99 0.33
C TYR A 95 -10.59 9.62 0.35
N PHE A 96 -10.52 9.03 1.54
CA PHE A 96 -9.89 7.73 1.75
C PHE A 96 -10.84 6.79 2.49
N SER A 97 -11.27 5.72 1.84
CA SER A 97 -12.12 4.70 2.45
C SER A 97 -11.43 3.33 2.55
N ASN A 98 -10.24 3.18 1.96
CA ASN A 98 -9.44 1.95 2.07
C ASN A 98 -7.97 2.21 1.74
N SER A 99 -7.13 1.20 1.99
CA SER A 99 -5.68 1.31 1.78
C SER A 99 -5.29 1.53 0.32
N ILE A 100 -6.06 1.00 -0.62
CA ILE A 100 -5.77 1.18 -2.07
C ILE A 100 -5.85 2.66 -2.45
N CYS A 101 -6.82 3.39 -1.90
CA CYS A 101 -6.95 4.83 -2.16
C CYS A 101 -5.72 5.58 -1.67
N TYR A 102 -5.19 5.24 -0.50
CA TYR A 102 -3.95 5.84 0.00
C TYR A 102 -2.78 5.57 -0.94
N MET A 103 -2.69 4.35 -1.49
CA MET A 103 -1.61 3.97 -2.39
C MET A 103 -1.69 4.73 -3.73
N ILE A 104 -2.89 4.86 -4.29
CA ILE A 104 -3.09 5.62 -5.53
C ILE A 104 -2.74 7.09 -5.32
N ALA A 105 -3.21 7.69 -4.23
CA ALA A 105 -2.90 9.08 -3.90
C ALA A 105 -1.39 9.31 -3.71
N TYR A 106 -0.71 8.38 -3.06
CA TYR A 106 0.74 8.40 -2.89
C TYR A 106 1.45 8.39 -4.25
N ALA A 107 1.02 7.51 -5.15
CA ALA A 107 1.60 7.43 -6.48
C ALA A 107 1.41 8.74 -7.26
N LEU A 108 0.21 9.31 -7.21
CA LEU A 108 -0.09 10.58 -7.88
C LEU A 108 0.75 11.72 -7.30
N TYR A 109 0.88 11.76 -5.99
CA TYR A 109 1.65 12.80 -5.31
C TYR A 109 3.13 12.78 -5.73
N TYR A 110 3.69 11.60 -5.90
CA TYR A 110 5.09 11.43 -6.31
C TYR A 110 5.28 11.37 -7.83
N GLY A 111 4.24 11.65 -8.62
CA GLY A 111 4.37 11.81 -10.07
C GLY A 111 4.50 10.50 -10.85
N VAL A 112 3.96 9.41 -10.35
CA VAL A 112 3.92 8.15 -11.10
C VAL A 112 3.06 8.32 -12.34
N GLU A 113 3.57 7.91 -13.51
CA GLU A 113 2.90 8.15 -14.79
C GLU A 113 1.80 7.14 -15.08
N SER A 114 1.98 5.88 -14.70
CA SER A 114 0.95 4.87 -14.92
C SER A 114 0.85 3.88 -13.77
N LEU A 115 -0.38 3.41 -13.52
CA LEU A 115 -0.68 2.46 -12.46
C LEU A 115 -1.43 1.27 -13.03
N ASP A 116 -1.00 0.06 -12.69
CA ASP A 116 -1.75 -1.16 -12.94
C ASP A 116 -2.24 -1.71 -11.60
N LEU A 117 -3.50 -2.11 -11.55
CA LEU A 117 -4.12 -2.61 -10.32
C LEU A 117 -4.37 -4.11 -10.44
N TYR A 118 -3.92 -4.86 -9.43
CA TYR A 118 -4.08 -6.32 -9.34
C TYR A 118 -4.71 -6.68 -8.01
N GLY A 119 -5.67 -7.58 -8.02
CA GLY A 119 -6.32 -8.00 -6.77
C GLY A 119 -7.13 -6.90 -6.09
N VAL A 120 -7.54 -5.90 -6.84
CA VAL A 120 -8.35 -4.78 -6.36
C VAL A 120 -9.79 -4.99 -6.78
N ASN A 121 -10.45 -5.98 -6.14
CA ASN A 121 -11.84 -6.33 -6.44
C ASN A 121 -12.73 -5.80 -5.31
N MET A 122 -13.57 -4.83 -5.63
CA MET A 122 -14.45 -4.14 -4.68
C MET A 122 -15.91 -4.53 -4.82
N ILE A 123 -16.19 -5.72 -5.34
CA ILE A 123 -17.57 -6.22 -5.47
C ILE A 123 -18.22 -6.29 -4.09
N GLY A 124 -19.38 -5.65 -3.93
CA GLY A 124 -20.11 -5.59 -2.66
C GLY A 124 -19.60 -4.53 -1.69
N GLU A 125 -18.53 -3.83 -2.01
CA GLU A 125 -17.96 -2.77 -1.16
C GLU A 125 -18.09 -1.41 -1.84
N TYR A 126 -19.32 -0.95 -2.02
CA TYR A 126 -19.65 0.25 -2.79
C TYR A 126 -18.81 1.48 -2.41
N LYS A 127 -18.70 1.75 -1.12
CA LYS A 127 -17.97 2.93 -0.63
C LYS A 127 -16.49 2.90 -1.00
N ARG A 128 -15.85 1.74 -0.86
CA ARG A 128 -14.45 1.53 -1.22
C ARG A 128 -14.24 1.63 -2.72
N LYS A 129 -15.16 1.06 -3.50
CA LYS A 129 -15.13 1.14 -4.97
C LYS A 129 -15.17 2.59 -5.43
N LYS A 130 -16.06 3.40 -4.86
CA LYS A 130 -16.17 4.82 -5.20
C LYS A 130 -14.89 5.58 -4.87
N CYS A 131 -14.23 5.26 -3.79
CA CYS A 131 -12.96 5.87 -3.43
C CYS A 131 -11.87 5.56 -4.48
N VAL A 132 -11.76 4.31 -4.91
CA VAL A 132 -10.80 3.90 -5.94
C VAL A 132 -11.09 4.61 -7.27
N GLU A 133 -12.35 4.66 -7.68
CA GLU A 133 -12.74 5.35 -8.92
C GLU A 133 -12.48 6.85 -8.87
N TYR A 134 -12.57 7.48 -7.68
CA TYR A 134 -12.28 8.89 -7.49
C TYR A 134 -10.82 9.21 -7.79
N TRP A 135 -9.90 8.37 -7.34
CA TRP A 135 -8.46 8.55 -7.55
C TRP A 135 -8.00 8.02 -8.90
#